data_45af42421d9b430e64cfb8026f0c4ad6
#
_entry.id   45af42421d9b430e64cfb8026f0c4ad6
#
_cell.length_a   1.000
_cell.length_b   1.000
_cell.length_c   1.000
_cell.angle_alpha   90.00
_cell.angle_beta   90.00
_cell.angle_gamma   90.00
#
_symmetry.space_group_name_H-M   'P 1'
#
loop_
_entity.id
_entity.type
_entity.pdbx_description
1 polymer ?
#
loop_
_entity_poly.entity_id
_entity_poly.type
_entity_poly.pdbx_seq_one_letter_code
_entity_poly.pdbx_strand_id
1 'polypeptide(L)'
;MMKSRTMNTSINSNPQIVYDFVSNLENLPRWASNTFPSIKEVNGEWVVDTSQGQNKVMLAERNNFGILDHYVKLTSGVEVYVPMRVVKNGDGSEIMLTVFQTPEMTDERYAEDIKTVEKDLNHLKTIIEEC
;
A
#
# COMPACT_ATOMS: atom_id res chain seq x y z
N MET A 1 17.62 12.26 -7.53
CA MET A 1 16.70 12.10 -6.39
C MET A 1 15.29 12.36 -6.85
N MET A 2 14.34 11.52 -6.43
CA MET A 2 12.94 11.65 -6.82
C MET A 2 12.18 12.54 -5.84
N LYS A 3 11.17 13.26 -6.35
CA LYS A 3 10.21 13.95 -5.51
C LYS A 3 9.41 12.90 -4.72
N SER A 4 9.08 13.17 -3.47
CA SER A 4 8.34 12.23 -2.64
C SER A 4 7.32 12.94 -1.77
N ARG A 5 6.29 12.19 -1.36
CA ARG A 5 5.33 12.67 -0.38
C ARG A 5 4.93 11.50 0.52
N THR A 6 5.00 11.73 1.82
CA THR A 6 4.55 10.76 2.83
C THR A 6 3.20 11.20 3.36
N MET A 7 2.24 10.27 3.30
CA MET A 7 0.90 10.49 3.84
C MET A 7 0.72 9.60 5.06
N ASN A 8 -0.08 10.07 6.00
CA ASN A 8 -0.33 9.32 7.21
C ASN A 8 -1.79 9.44 7.63
N THR A 9 -2.25 8.45 8.37
CA THR A 9 -3.61 8.39 8.87
C THR A 9 -3.60 7.74 10.25
N SER A 10 -4.31 8.35 11.20
CA SER A 10 -4.49 7.78 12.53
C SER A 10 -5.66 6.80 12.49
N ILE A 11 -5.47 5.61 13.06
CA ILE A 11 -6.48 4.55 13.09
C ILE A 11 -6.72 4.17 14.56
N ASN A 12 -7.98 4.16 14.97
CA ASN A 12 -8.37 3.81 16.34
C ASN A 12 -8.40 2.28 16.51
N SER A 13 -7.23 1.68 16.42
CA SER A 13 -7.02 0.25 16.60
C SER A 13 -5.53 0.03 16.88
N ASN A 14 -5.18 -1.03 17.61
CA ASN A 14 -3.77 -1.21 17.96
C ASN A 14 -2.93 -1.58 16.73
N PRO A 15 -1.61 -1.31 16.77
CA PRO A 15 -0.75 -1.53 15.60
C PRO A 15 -0.72 -2.96 15.09
N GLN A 16 -0.84 -3.96 15.97
CA GLN A 16 -0.81 -5.36 15.56
C GLN A 16 -2.01 -5.72 14.69
N ILE A 17 -3.19 -5.20 15.05
CA ILE A 17 -4.41 -5.43 14.26
C ILE A 17 -4.26 -4.80 12.88
N VAL A 18 -3.76 -3.57 12.82
CA VAL A 18 -3.54 -2.88 11.54
C VAL A 18 -2.50 -3.62 10.70
N TYR A 19 -1.39 -4.01 11.33
CA TYR A 19 -0.34 -4.75 10.65
C TYR A 19 -0.86 -6.07 10.09
N ASP A 20 -1.58 -6.85 10.90
CA ASP A 20 -2.11 -8.14 10.46
C ASP A 20 -3.07 -8.00 9.29
N PHE A 21 -3.90 -6.97 9.30
CA PHE A 21 -4.82 -6.73 8.20
C PHE A 21 -4.10 -6.34 6.91
N VAL A 22 -3.18 -5.39 6.98
CA VAL A 22 -2.47 -4.88 5.80
C VAL A 22 -1.48 -5.90 5.25
N SER A 23 -0.81 -6.67 6.12
CA SER A 23 0.17 -7.66 5.68
C SER A 23 -0.47 -8.88 5.00
N ASN A 24 -1.77 -9.06 5.14
CA ASN A 24 -2.49 -10.08 4.38
C ASN A 24 -2.86 -9.50 3.01
N LEU A 25 -2.11 -9.87 1.98
CA LEU A 25 -2.28 -9.31 0.63
C LEU A 25 -3.65 -9.60 0.02
N GLU A 26 -4.37 -10.61 0.50
CA GLU A 26 -5.73 -10.87 0.07
C GLU A 26 -6.66 -9.70 0.39
N ASN A 27 -6.29 -8.86 1.37
CA ASN A 27 -7.07 -7.69 1.75
C ASN A 27 -6.82 -6.46 0.89
N LEU A 28 -5.81 -6.48 0.00
CA LEU A 28 -5.50 -5.32 -0.85
C LEU A 28 -6.72 -4.77 -1.59
N PRO A 29 -7.52 -5.59 -2.29
CA PRO A 29 -8.69 -5.06 -2.99
C PRO A 29 -9.78 -4.52 -2.06
N ARG A 30 -9.73 -4.87 -0.78
CA ARG A 30 -10.72 -4.38 0.19
C ARG A 30 -10.45 -2.94 0.60
N TRP A 31 -9.19 -2.59 0.83
CA TRP A 31 -8.86 -1.23 1.27
C TRP A 31 -8.19 -0.38 0.19
N ALA A 32 -7.46 -0.98 -0.73
CA ALA A 32 -6.73 -0.29 -1.80
C ALA A 32 -7.34 -0.57 -3.17
N SER A 33 -8.66 -0.64 -3.25
CA SER A 33 -9.39 -1.02 -4.46
C SER A 33 -9.16 -0.07 -5.64
N ASN A 34 -8.80 1.19 -5.38
CA ASN A 34 -8.51 2.15 -6.44
C ASN A 34 -7.16 1.87 -7.10
N THR A 35 -6.24 1.21 -6.39
CA THR A 35 -4.91 0.85 -6.90
C THR A 35 -4.85 -0.62 -7.30
N PHE A 36 -5.46 -1.50 -6.49
CA PHE A 36 -5.42 -2.95 -6.68
C PHE A 36 -6.85 -3.50 -6.70
N PRO A 37 -7.51 -3.45 -7.86
CA PRO A 37 -8.91 -3.91 -7.95
C PRO A 37 -9.08 -5.40 -7.75
N SER A 38 -8.02 -6.18 -7.92
CA SER A 38 -8.01 -7.63 -7.69
C SER A 38 -6.62 -8.06 -7.27
N ILE A 39 -6.52 -9.25 -6.68
CA ILE A 39 -5.22 -9.86 -6.39
C ILE A 39 -5.41 -11.38 -6.34
N LYS A 40 -4.39 -12.10 -6.79
CA LYS A 40 -4.38 -13.58 -6.72
C LYS A 40 -2.95 -14.07 -6.53
N GLU A 41 -2.82 -15.25 -5.96
CA GLU A 41 -1.55 -15.92 -5.81
C GLU A 41 -1.36 -16.92 -6.94
N VAL A 42 -0.24 -16.83 -7.65
CA VAL A 42 0.11 -17.73 -8.76
C VAL A 42 1.53 -18.21 -8.52
N ASN A 43 1.71 -19.50 -8.30
CA ASN A 43 3.02 -20.11 -8.05
C ASN A 43 3.82 -19.42 -6.92
N GLY A 44 3.13 -19.06 -5.85
CA GLY A 44 3.74 -18.40 -4.69
C GLY A 44 3.96 -16.90 -4.86
N GLU A 45 3.60 -16.32 -6.00
CA GLU A 45 3.72 -14.90 -6.25
C GLU A 45 2.35 -14.22 -6.24
N TRP A 46 2.28 -13.01 -5.68
CA TRP A 46 1.04 -12.22 -5.67
C TRP A 46 0.99 -11.33 -6.90
N VAL A 47 -0.07 -11.45 -7.68
CA VAL A 47 -0.20 -10.72 -8.95
C VAL A 47 -1.53 -9.98 -9.02
N VAL A 48 -1.51 -8.85 -9.72
CA VAL A 48 -2.67 -8.02 -10.01
C VAL A 48 -2.83 -7.94 -11.52
N ASP A 49 -4.00 -8.34 -12.01
CA ASP A 49 -4.29 -8.24 -13.44
C ASP A 49 -4.58 -6.79 -13.81
N THR A 50 -3.94 -6.32 -14.88
CA THR A 50 -4.20 -5.00 -15.44
C THR A 50 -4.46 -5.13 -16.94
N SER A 51 -4.94 -4.05 -17.56
CA SER A 51 -5.15 -4.01 -19.02
C SER A 51 -3.87 -4.23 -19.82
N GLN A 52 -2.71 -4.05 -19.19
CA GLN A 52 -1.39 -4.16 -19.83
C GLN A 52 -0.64 -5.43 -19.41
N GLY A 53 -1.28 -6.32 -18.66
CA GLY A 53 -0.69 -7.54 -18.16
C GLY A 53 -0.74 -7.63 -16.64
N GLN A 54 0.14 -8.44 -16.07
CA GLN A 54 0.15 -8.68 -14.62
C GLN A 54 1.27 -7.91 -13.93
N ASN A 55 0.91 -7.18 -12.89
CA ASN A 55 1.88 -6.58 -11.97
C ASN A 55 2.09 -7.52 -10.79
N LYS A 56 3.31 -7.57 -10.26
CA LYS A 56 3.63 -8.39 -9.08
C LYS A 56 3.77 -7.51 -7.85
N VAL A 57 3.26 -7.99 -6.72
CA VAL A 57 3.39 -7.30 -5.43
C VAL A 57 4.28 -8.14 -4.53
N MET A 58 5.34 -7.51 -4.00
CA MET A 58 6.30 -8.16 -3.12
C MET A 58 6.35 -7.41 -1.80
N LEU A 59 5.77 -8.01 -0.76
CA LEU A 59 5.73 -7.42 0.56
C LEU A 59 6.97 -7.83 1.37
N ALA A 60 7.45 -6.92 2.24
CA ALA A 60 8.50 -7.23 3.21
C ALA A 60 8.11 -8.46 4.05
N GLU A 61 9.12 -9.25 4.44
CA GLU A 61 8.89 -10.40 5.31
C GLU A 61 8.19 -9.98 6.59
N ARG A 62 7.38 -10.88 7.14
CA ARG A 62 6.68 -10.62 8.39
C ARG A 62 7.67 -10.25 9.50
N ASN A 63 7.37 -9.17 10.23
CA ASN A 63 8.27 -8.65 11.24
C ASN A 63 7.49 -8.07 12.42
N ASN A 64 8.22 -7.70 13.48
CA ASN A 64 7.65 -7.13 14.69
C ASN A 64 7.84 -5.61 14.78
N PHE A 65 8.21 -4.97 13.64
CA PHE A 65 8.56 -3.55 13.60
C PHE A 65 7.53 -2.70 12.86
N GLY A 66 6.43 -3.31 12.42
CA GLY A 66 5.40 -2.60 11.66
C GLY A 66 5.84 -2.23 10.24
N ILE A 67 6.85 -2.89 9.71
CA ILE A 67 7.35 -2.61 8.36
C ILE A 67 6.48 -3.33 7.34
N LEU A 68 5.82 -2.54 6.48
CA LEU A 68 4.93 -2.99 5.43
C LEU A 68 5.43 -2.53 4.06
N ASP A 69 6.72 -2.26 3.95
CA ASP A 69 7.34 -1.85 2.70
C ASP A 69 7.05 -2.88 1.61
N HIS A 70 6.79 -2.42 0.41
CA HIS A 70 6.54 -3.33 -0.69
C HIS A 70 7.05 -2.76 -2.00
N TYR A 71 7.21 -3.66 -2.97
CA TYR A 71 7.54 -3.32 -4.34
C TYR A 71 6.41 -3.76 -5.24
N VAL A 72 6.13 -2.97 -6.26
CA VAL A 72 5.20 -3.35 -7.33
C VAL A 72 6.01 -3.43 -8.60
N LYS A 73 6.14 -4.64 -9.15
CA LYS A 73 6.84 -4.84 -10.42
C LYS A 73 5.84 -4.73 -11.55
N LEU A 74 6.02 -3.71 -12.38
CA LEU A 74 5.15 -3.43 -13.51
C LEU A 74 5.50 -4.37 -14.67
N THR A 75 4.59 -4.50 -15.65
CA THR A 75 4.80 -5.31 -16.84
C THR A 75 5.99 -4.82 -17.66
N SER A 76 6.34 -3.54 -17.56
CA SER A 76 7.51 -2.96 -18.22
C SER A 76 8.84 -3.42 -17.59
N GLY A 77 8.80 -4.07 -16.43
CA GLY A 77 9.98 -4.46 -15.67
C GLY A 77 10.41 -3.43 -14.63
N VAL A 78 9.80 -2.26 -14.61
CA VAL A 78 10.07 -1.23 -13.59
C VAL A 78 9.55 -1.70 -12.24
N GLU A 79 10.37 -1.58 -11.20
CA GLU A 79 9.96 -1.86 -9.82
C GLU A 79 9.69 -0.56 -9.09
N VAL A 80 8.48 -0.41 -8.59
CA VAL A 80 8.07 0.76 -7.82
C VAL A 80 8.20 0.42 -6.33
N TYR A 81 9.05 1.16 -5.63
CA TYR A 81 9.24 1.00 -4.19
C TYR A 81 8.22 1.83 -3.44
N VAL A 82 7.53 1.21 -2.48
CA VAL A 82 6.52 1.87 -1.65
C VAL A 82 6.85 1.62 -0.19
N PRO A 83 7.54 2.57 0.49
CA PRO A 83 7.75 2.46 1.94
C PRO A 83 6.41 2.62 2.66
N MET A 84 6.15 1.73 3.60
CA MET A 84 4.91 1.77 4.39
C MET A 84 5.19 1.25 5.79
N ARG A 85 4.64 1.94 6.78
CA ARG A 85 4.88 1.61 8.20
C ARG A 85 3.63 1.82 9.02
N VAL A 86 3.46 1.00 10.04
CA VAL A 86 2.49 1.25 11.09
C VAL A 86 3.22 1.34 12.43
N VAL A 87 2.91 2.39 13.20
CA VAL A 87 3.53 2.64 14.49
C VAL A 87 2.44 2.91 15.53
N LYS A 88 2.83 2.79 16.80
CA LYS A 88 1.93 3.05 17.91
C LYS A 88 1.64 4.55 18.02
N ASN A 89 0.37 4.88 18.26
CA ASN A 89 -0.09 6.25 18.54
C ASN A 89 -1.05 6.17 19.73
N GLY A 90 -0.52 6.35 20.95
CA GLY A 90 -1.32 6.16 22.15
C GLY A 90 -1.91 4.77 22.19
N ASP A 91 -3.23 4.66 22.29
CA ASP A 91 -3.95 3.37 22.26
C ASP A 91 -4.28 2.93 20.83
N GLY A 92 -3.96 3.74 19.85
CA GLY A 92 -4.23 3.45 18.44
C GLY A 92 -2.95 3.33 17.62
N SER A 93 -3.09 3.61 16.34
CA SER A 93 -2.00 3.47 15.36
C SER A 93 -1.90 4.68 14.48
N GLU A 94 -0.70 4.86 13.93
CA GLU A 94 -0.45 5.77 12.83
C GLU A 94 0.10 4.95 11.68
N ILE A 95 -0.55 5.00 10.52
CA ILE A 95 -0.05 4.32 9.33
C ILE A 95 0.51 5.38 8.37
N MET A 96 1.66 5.08 7.78
CA MET A 96 2.38 5.99 6.89
C MET A 96 2.72 5.28 5.60
N LEU A 97 2.67 6.01 4.49
CA LEU A 97 3.03 5.49 3.17
C LEU A 97 3.67 6.62 2.36
N THR A 98 4.79 6.32 1.72
CA THR A 98 5.50 7.29 0.88
C THR A 98 5.29 6.96 -0.60
N VAL A 99 4.92 7.97 -1.38
CA VAL A 99 4.81 7.87 -2.84
C VAL A 99 5.95 8.67 -3.46
N PHE A 100 6.72 8.01 -4.32
CA PHE A 100 7.77 8.63 -5.10
C PHE A 100 7.28 8.92 -6.51
N GLN A 101 7.69 10.08 -7.05
CA GLN A 101 7.51 10.35 -8.46
C GLN A 101 8.65 9.71 -9.23
N THR A 102 8.35 8.62 -9.94
CA THR A 102 9.35 7.93 -10.76
C THR A 102 9.66 8.74 -12.03
N PRO A 103 10.83 8.53 -12.67
CA PRO A 103 11.23 9.36 -13.82
C PRO A 103 10.23 9.39 -14.97
N GLU A 104 9.49 8.29 -15.20
CA GLU A 104 8.50 8.20 -16.28
C GLU A 104 7.12 8.75 -15.90
N MET A 105 6.95 9.19 -14.65
CA MET A 105 5.67 9.67 -14.15
C MET A 105 5.54 11.17 -14.32
N THR A 106 4.46 11.61 -14.98
CA THR A 106 4.17 13.05 -15.13
C THR A 106 3.72 13.64 -13.79
N ASP A 107 3.77 14.98 -13.69
CA ASP A 107 3.30 15.67 -12.49
C ASP A 107 1.81 15.42 -12.25
N GLU A 108 1.01 15.38 -13.32
CA GLU A 108 -0.43 15.10 -13.23
C GLU A 108 -0.68 13.68 -12.70
N ARG A 109 0.06 12.70 -13.20
CA ARG A 109 -0.06 11.31 -12.74
C ARG A 109 0.35 11.19 -11.28
N TYR A 110 1.43 11.86 -10.89
CA TYR A 110 1.90 11.85 -9.50
C TYR A 110 0.83 12.44 -8.57
N ALA A 111 0.22 13.57 -8.95
CA ALA A 111 -0.85 14.18 -8.17
C ALA A 111 -2.06 13.26 -8.03
N GLU A 112 -2.42 12.54 -9.10
CA GLU A 112 -3.51 11.56 -9.06
C GLU A 112 -3.20 10.39 -8.14
N ASP A 113 -1.97 9.88 -8.20
CA ASP A 113 -1.55 8.76 -7.33
C ASP A 113 -1.62 9.16 -5.86
N ILE A 114 -1.22 10.38 -5.52
CA ILE A 114 -1.31 10.89 -4.16
C ILE A 114 -2.77 10.91 -3.69
N LYS A 115 -3.68 11.41 -4.52
CA LYS A 115 -5.11 11.43 -4.17
C LYS A 115 -5.67 10.03 -4.00
N THR A 116 -5.26 9.10 -4.86
CA THR A 116 -5.70 7.71 -4.79
C THR A 116 -5.23 7.06 -3.49
N VAL A 117 -3.98 7.27 -3.11
CA VAL A 117 -3.43 6.73 -1.87
C VAL A 117 -4.13 7.32 -0.65
N GLU A 118 -4.42 8.63 -0.66
CA GLU A 118 -5.17 9.26 0.42
C GLU A 118 -6.54 8.61 0.61
N LYS A 119 -7.25 8.35 -0.48
CA LYS A 119 -8.55 7.66 -0.45
C LYS A 119 -8.41 6.25 0.09
N ASP A 120 -7.40 5.52 -0.35
CA ASP A 120 -7.17 4.15 0.09
C ASP A 120 -6.85 4.10 1.59
N LEU A 121 -6.01 5.01 2.09
CA LEU A 121 -5.70 5.06 3.52
C LEU A 121 -6.93 5.42 4.36
N ASN A 122 -7.77 6.33 3.89
CA ASN A 122 -9.01 6.66 4.57
C ASN A 122 -9.99 5.48 4.57
N HIS A 123 -10.03 4.72 3.49
CA HIS A 123 -10.84 3.52 3.39
C HIS A 123 -10.34 2.43 4.35
N LEU A 124 -9.03 2.27 4.44
CA LEU A 124 -8.41 1.34 5.39
C LEU A 124 -8.82 1.68 6.84
N LYS A 125 -8.76 2.96 7.20
CA LYS A 125 -9.19 3.43 8.50
C LYS A 125 -10.65 3.04 8.76
N THR A 126 -11.54 3.30 7.82
CA THR A 126 -12.96 2.99 7.94
C THR A 126 -13.19 1.49 8.16
N ILE A 127 -12.54 0.65 7.35
CA ILE A 127 -12.69 -0.81 7.45
C ILE A 127 -12.24 -1.32 8.80
N ILE A 128 -11.07 -0.89 9.26
CA ILE A 128 -10.50 -1.40 10.52
C ILE A 128 -11.32 -0.91 11.72
N GLU A 129 -11.76 0.34 11.73
CA GLU A 129 -12.51 0.91 12.85
C GLU A 129 -13.93 0.38 12.94
N GLU A 130 -14.48 -0.14 11.87
CA GLU A 130 -15.82 -0.73 11.85
C GLU A 130 -15.84 -2.23 12.18
N CYS A 131 -14.69 -2.84 12.33
CA CYS A 131 -14.61 -4.25 12.69
C CYS A 131 -14.82 -4.49 14.17
#